data_aee7759f4d8f15b99b6a90d83554fd92
#
_entry.id   aee7759f4d8f15b99b6a90d83554fd92
#
_cell.length_a   1.000
_cell.length_b   1.000
_cell.length_c   1.000
_cell.angle_alpha   90.00
_cell.angle_beta   90.00
_cell.angle_gamma   90.00
#
_symmetry.space_group_name_H-M   'P 1'
#
loop_
_entity.id
_entity.type
_entity.pdbx_description
1 polymer ?
#
loop_
_entity_poly.entity_id
_entity_poly.type
_entity_poly.pdbx_seq_one_letter_code
_entity_poly.pdbx_strand_id
1 'polypeptide(L)'
;MFKRDRVPGGMPGQNNAARTQLDPEVIVVGGGGSGLFAAIEAAEMGRRVLVLEKNPVPGGTTNWAIGSLSSSMSPMQVAIGVHDTPEAHYEDMAKFHGNLLARDNPDLRKVFVENVPATLKKLLDMGVVFFGPMPEPPHRVPRMHNVLPNSRAYAHALYRRARQLGVDVRFNHRACRLIRERERVVGVEVEADGSQKRFFARRGVVLAGGDFSANREMKREYAGDVIAQADALVTTSTGDAIRLGLDAGGEIVNGDLMSGPQLRFVPPRSNLMTMLPPSRFLALTMRWAMAKLPQPIIRPFIMMFLTTVLEPQRKLYESGAILINRDGARFTDECDKPQLAVPQQKGKEAYIILDGRLAKAFSAWPNYISTAPGVAYAYLPDYRRNRKDIYYSARSLRGLASKIGVSPPKLEATVADYNRNPRPGCAGLLEPPFIALGPVRSWLLTEGGLRISASMEVLSKSGQVIPGLYAAGATGQGGIILEGHGHHLGWAFTSGRLAGRAAALQEKS
;
A
#
# COMPACT_ATOMS: atom_id res chain seq x y z
N MET A 1 -1.71 -53.46 -55.05
CA MET A 1 -2.35 -54.14 -53.91
C MET A 1 -1.86 -53.42 -52.64
N PHE A 2 -2.51 -52.32 -52.25
CA PHE A 2 -2.10 -51.47 -51.11
C PHE A 2 -3.17 -51.59 -50.02
N LYS A 3 -2.76 -52.16 -48.86
CA LYS A 3 -3.59 -52.18 -47.67
C LYS A 3 -3.48 -50.82 -46.97
N ARG A 4 -4.65 -50.21 -46.75
CA ARG A 4 -4.80 -49.02 -45.90
C ARG A 4 -4.90 -49.49 -44.44
N ASP A 5 -3.92 -49.14 -43.62
CA ASP A 5 -4.04 -49.27 -42.18
C ASP A 5 -4.76 -48.07 -41.59
N ARG A 6 -5.80 -48.34 -40.81
CA ARG A 6 -6.61 -47.33 -40.08
C ARG A 6 -5.87 -46.89 -38.87
N VAL A 7 -5.67 -45.58 -38.70
CA VAL A 7 -5.25 -44.96 -37.47
C VAL A 7 -6.46 -44.85 -36.54
N PRO A 8 -6.37 -45.34 -35.28
CA PRO A 8 -7.45 -45.09 -34.29
C PRO A 8 -7.29 -43.68 -33.75
N GLY A 9 -8.24 -42.80 -34.02
CA GLY A 9 -8.39 -41.51 -33.33
C GLY A 9 -8.84 -41.74 -31.90
N GLY A 10 -7.92 -41.72 -30.97
CA GLY A 10 -8.20 -41.56 -29.54
C GLY A 10 -8.04 -40.11 -29.14
N MET A 11 -9.15 -39.42 -28.87
CA MET A 11 -9.10 -38.15 -28.14
C MET A 11 -8.50 -38.41 -26.74
N PRO A 12 -7.55 -37.58 -26.25
CA PRO A 12 -7.10 -37.69 -24.89
C PRO A 12 -8.25 -37.34 -23.96
N GLY A 13 -8.66 -38.30 -23.16
CA GLY A 13 -9.68 -38.13 -22.13
C GLY A 13 -9.32 -36.95 -21.21
N GLN A 14 -10.28 -36.06 -21.03
CA GLN A 14 -10.27 -35.11 -19.95
C GLN A 14 -10.16 -35.89 -18.64
N ASN A 15 -9.00 -35.83 -17.99
CA ASN A 15 -8.86 -36.26 -16.62
C ASN A 15 -9.72 -35.36 -15.74
N ASN A 16 -10.98 -35.71 -15.57
CA ASN A 16 -11.82 -35.26 -14.47
C ASN A 16 -11.22 -35.86 -13.20
N ALA A 17 -10.22 -35.18 -12.64
CA ALA A 17 -9.80 -35.47 -11.26
C ALA A 17 -11.02 -35.22 -10.38
N ALA A 18 -11.64 -36.30 -9.93
CA ALA A 18 -12.81 -36.23 -9.08
C ALA A 18 -12.47 -35.39 -7.82
N ARG A 19 -13.30 -34.41 -7.48
CA ARG A 19 -13.19 -33.63 -6.24
C ARG A 19 -13.23 -34.58 -5.05
N THR A 20 -12.18 -34.58 -4.24
CA THR A 20 -12.09 -35.45 -3.09
C THR A 20 -12.73 -34.78 -1.86
N GLN A 21 -13.11 -35.58 -0.88
CA GLN A 21 -13.65 -35.07 0.40
C GLN A 21 -12.60 -34.21 1.17
N LEU A 22 -11.30 -34.31 0.78
CA LEU A 22 -10.16 -33.60 1.36
C LEU A 22 -9.87 -32.24 0.68
N ASP A 23 -10.51 -31.92 -0.44
CA ASP A 23 -10.30 -30.64 -1.15
C ASP A 23 -10.70 -29.44 -0.26
N PRO A 24 -10.02 -28.29 -0.37
CA PRO A 24 -10.42 -27.09 0.34
C PRO A 24 -11.84 -26.66 -0.04
N GLU A 25 -12.55 -26.12 0.93
CA GLU A 25 -13.88 -25.55 0.67
C GLU A 25 -13.76 -24.13 0.11
N VAL A 26 -12.76 -23.37 0.59
CA VAL A 26 -12.46 -22.02 0.13
C VAL A 26 -10.99 -21.94 -0.25
N ILE A 27 -10.70 -21.37 -1.42
CA ILE A 27 -9.34 -21.00 -1.84
C ILE A 27 -9.21 -19.49 -1.77
N VAL A 28 -8.11 -19.02 -1.18
CA VAL A 28 -7.75 -17.59 -1.12
C VAL A 28 -6.47 -17.37 -1.92
N VAL A 29 -6.51 -16.47 -2.89
CA VAL A 29 -5.36 -16.08 -3.71
C VAL A 29 -4.75 -14.81 -3.15
N GLY A 30 -3.57 -14.93 -2.53
CA GLY A 30 -2.83 -13.86 -1.87
C GLY A 30 -2.80 -14.00 -0.35
N GLY A 31 -1.59 -14.00 0.23
CA GLY A 31 -1.32 -14.09 1.67
C GLY A 31 -1.07 -12.72 2.32
N GLY A 32 -1.61 -11.63 1.74
CA GLY A 32 -1.63 -10.29 2.32
C GLY A 32 -2.65 -10.15 3.45
N GLY A 33 -2.81 -8.93 3.97
CA GLY A 33 -3.73 -8.67 5.08
C GLY A 33 -5.17 -9.06 4.77
N SER A 34 -5.69 -8.74 3.59
CA SER A 34 -7.05 -9.08 3.15
C SER A 34 -7.24 -10.59 2.99
N GLY A 35 -6.27 -11.27 2.36
CA GLY A 35 -6.36 -12.72 2.14
C GLY A 35 -6.26 -13.52 3.44
N LEU A 36 -5.34 -13.18 4.34
CA LEU A 36 -5.24 -13.82 5.64
C LEU A 36 -6.50 -13.63 6.48
N PHE A 37 -7.10 -12.43 6.42
CA PHE A 37 -8.36 -12.19 7.13
C PHE A 37 -9.53 -12.98 6.53
N ALA A 38 -9.59 -13.08 5.18
CA ALA A 38 -10.58 -13.93 4.50
C ALA A 38 -10.45 -15.40 4.94
N ALA A 39 -9.23 -15.90 4.99
CA ALA A 39 -8.94 -17.27 5.41
C ALA A 39 -9.34 -17.52 6.87
N ILE A 40 -9.04 -16.58 7.77
CA ILE A 40 -9.41 -16.68 9.20
C ILE A 40 -10.93 -16.75 9.34
N GLU A 41 -11.67 -15.83 8.70
CA GLU A 41 -13.12 -15.78 8.84
C GLU A 41 -13.79 -17.05 8.30
N ALA A 42 -13.34 -17.57 7.15
CA ALA A 42 -13.84 -18.82 6.60
C ALA A 42 -13.52 -20.03 7.52
N ALA A 43 -12.31 -20.06 8.08
CA ALA A 43 -11.88 -21.13 8.98
C ALA A 43 -12.62 -21.08 10.34
N GLU A 44 -12.91 -19.89 10.88
CA GLU A 44 -13.75 -19.73 12.09
C GLU A 44 -15.19 -20.21 11.89
N MET A 45 -15.66 -20.25 10.64
CA MET A 45 -16.94 -20.87 10.26
C MET A 45 -16.82 -22.39 9.97
N GLY A 46 -15.71 -23.01 10.33
CA GLY A 46 -15.48 -24.47 10.19
C GLY A 46 -15.18 -24.91 8.76
N ARG A 47 -14.69 -24.02 7.88
CA ARG A 47 -14.34 -24.37 6.49
C ARG A 47 -12.86 -24.74 6.38
N ARG A 48 -12.55 -25.73 5.54
CA ARG A 48 -11.16 -26.01 5.15
C ARG A 48 -10.72 -24.96 4.15
N VAL A 49 -9.63 -24.25 4.45
CA VAL A 49 -9.15 -23.12 3.68
C VAL A 49 -7.72 -23.36 3.20
N LEU A 50 -7.48 -23.09 1.91
CA LEU A 50 -6.17 -23.05 1.29
C LEU A 50 -5.85 -21.61 0.89
N VAL A 51 -4.72 -21.07 1.36
CA VAL A 51 -4.16 -19.78 0.92
C VAL A 51 -2.99 -20.05 -0.02
N LEU A 52 -3.01 -19.41 -1.19
CA LEU A 52 -1.96 -19.48 -2.21
C LEU A 52 -1.26 -18.14 -2.27
N GLU A 53 0.01 -18.08 -1.86
CA GLU A 53 0.84 -16.87 -1.85
C GLU A 53 2.04 -17.08 -2.78
N LYS A 54 2.26 -16.14 -3.70
CA LYS A 54 3.37 -16.20 -4.67
C LYS A 54 4.73 -15.90 -4.06
N ASN A 55 4.78 -15.11 -2.98
CA ASN A 55 6.01 -14.78 -2.29
C ASN A 55 6.40 -15.86 -1.25
N PRO A 56 7.67 -15.88 -0.80
CA PRO A 56 8.14 -16.85 0.20
C PRO A 56 7.67 -16.54 1.63
N VAL A 57 7.01 -15.38 1.84
CA VAL A 57 6.56 -14.90 3.16
C VAL A 57 5.17 -14.25 3.07
N PRO A 58 4.38 -14.27 4.15
CA PRO A 58 3.07 -13.63 4.18
C PRO A 58 3.19 -12.12 4.37
N GLY A 59 2.10 -11.40 4.07
CA GLY A 59 1.89 -10.01 4.45
C GLY A 59 1.80 -9.02 3.29
N GLY A 60 2.44 -9.29 2.14
CA GLY A 60 2.35 -8.40 0.97
C GLY A 60 2.56 -6.93 1.32
N THR A 61 1.78 -6.03 0.70
CA THR A 61 1.84 -4.57 0.95
C THR A 61 1.52 -4.17 2.39
N THR A 62 0.75 -5.00 3.13
CA THR A 62 0.46 -4.76 4.55
C THR A 62 1.73 -4.63 5.39
N ASN A 63 2.80 -5.38 5.09
CA ASN A 63 4.08 -5.31 5.82
C ASN A 63 4.82 -3.97 5.63
N TRP A 64 4.52 -3.24 4.57
CA TRP A 64 5.22 -2.01 4.18
C TRP A 64 4.37 -0.75 4.41
N ALA A 65 3.14 -0.91 4.87
CA ALA A 65 2.25 0.19 5.19
C ALA A 65 2.76 0.99 6.39
N ILE A 66 2.33 2.25 6.52
CA ILE A 66 2.59 3.08 7.71
C ILE A 66 1.96 2.42 8.95
N GLY A 67 0.85 1.71 8.77
CA GLY A 67 0.25 0.90 9.81
C GLY A 67 -0.96 1.55 10.49
N SER A 68 -1.46 2.67 9.96
CA SER A 68 -2.69 3.30 10.45
C SER A 68 -3.92 2.49 10.05
N LEU A 69 -4.91 2.47 10.94
CA LEU A 69 -6.26 1.96 10.71
C LEU A 69 -7.27 2.94 11.29
N SER A 70 -8.17 3.46 10.47
CA SER A 70 -9.23 4.38 10.90
C SER A 70 -10.53 3.64 11.16
N SER A 71 -11.09 3.84 12.34
CA SER A 71 -12.33 3.21 12.78
C SER A 71 -13.08 4.09 13.76
N SER A 72 -14.40 4.17 13.61
CA SER A 72 -15.32 4.61 14.64
C SER A 72 -15.52 3.56 15.73
N MET A 73 -16.16 3.93 16.82
CA MET A 73 -16.59 3.04 17.91
C MET A 73 -15.46 2.19 18.51
N SER A 74 -14.23 2.70 18.51
CA SER A 74 -13.09 1.95 19.07
C SER A 74 -13.09 2.00 20.61
N PRO A 75 -12.64 0.95 21.29
CA PRO A 75 -12.44 1.00 22.74
C PRO A 75 -11.49 2.12 23.18
N MET A 76 -10.56 2.51 22.31
CA MET A 76 -9.63 3.59 22.56
C MET A 76 -10.30 4.98 22.49
N GLN A 77 -11.29 5.17 21.60
CA GLN A 77 -12.13 6.38 21.59
C GLN A 77 -12.95 6.49 22.88
N VAL A 78 -13.60 5.40 23.27
CA VAL A 78 -14.38 5.34 24.53
C VAL A 78 -13.50 5.68 25.74
N ALA A 79 -12.27 5.16 25.79
CA ALA A 79 -11.32 5.41 26.89
C ALA A 79 -10.91 6.88 27.07
N ILE A 80 -11.04 7.71 26.03
CA ILE A 80 -10.77 9.16 26.06
C ILE A 80 -12.06 10.02 26.00
N GLY A 81 -13.23 9.41 26.19
CA GLY A 81 -14.52 10.11 26.20
C GLY A 81 -15.04 10.55 24.83
N VAL A 82 -14.51 9.97 23.74
CA VAL A 82 -14.98 10.27 22.38
C VAL A 82 -16.11 9.30 22.01
N HIS A 83 -17.27 9.87 21.71
CA HIS A 83 -18.42 9.16 21.13
C HIS A 83 -18.40 9.32 19.62
N ASP A 84 -18.51 8.23 18.90
CA ASP A 84 -18.43 8.21 17.44
C ASP A 84 -19.36 7.14 16.86
N THR A 85 -19.79 7.30 15.60
CA THR A 85 -20.70 6.38 14.93
C THR A 85 -20.23 6.04 13.50
N PRO A 86 -20.68 4.92 12.92
CA PRO A 86 -20.42 4.61 11.52
C PRO A 86 -20.94 5.70 10.57
N GLU A 87 -22.10 6.32 10.86
CA GLU A 87 -22.71 7.38 10.06
C GLU A 87 -21.82 8.63 10.05
N ALA A 88 -21.32 9.06 11.22
CA ALA A 88 -20.38 10.17 11.34
C ALA A 88 -19.04 9.86 10.61
N HIS A 89 -18.59 8.60 10.62
CA HIS A 89 -17.41 8.17 9.87
C HIS A 89 -17.69 8.20 8.36
N TYR A 90 -18.85 7.71 7.90
CA TYR A 90 -19.29 7.75 6.52
C TYR A 90 -19.30 9.16 5.92
N GLU A 91 -19.87 10.12 6.65
CA GLU A 91 -19.90 11.53 6.25
C GLU A 91 -18.51 12.16 6.19
N ASP A 92 -17.66 11.83 7.17
CA ASP A 92 -16.32 12.41 7.24
C ASP A 92 -15.39 11.83 6.16
N MET A 93 -15.54 10.56 5.77
CA MET A 93 -14.78 9.99 4.64
C MET A 93 -15.01 10.77 3.35
N ALA A 94 -16.26 11.17 3.07
CA ALA A 94 -16.59 11.95 1.88
C ALA A 94 -15.83 13.28 1.79
N LYS A 95 -15.44 13.87 2.91
CA LYS A 95 -14.71 15.15 2.96
C LYS A 95 -13.27 15.03 2.49
N PHE A 96 -12.68 13.83 2.52
CA PHE A 96 -11.34 13.57 1.96
C PHE A 96 -11.35 13.47 0.43
N HIS A 97 -12.47 13.11 -0.17
CA HIS A 97 -12.54 12.72 -1.58
C HIS A 97 -12.44 13.91 -2.54
N GLY A 98 -12.79 15.14 -2.10
CA GLY A 98 -12.74 16.31 -2.96
C GLY A 98 -13.50 16.10 -4.27
N ASN A 99 -12.82 16.31 -5.39
CA ASN A 99 -13.37 16.10 -6.74
C ASN A 99 -13.55 14.60 -7.11
N LEU A 100 -12.99 13.68 -6.35
CA LEU A 100 -13.16 12.24 -6.56
C LEU A 100 -14.47 11.70 -5.99
N LEU A 101 -15.23 12.50 -5.24
CA LEU A 101 -16.47 12.06 -4.61
C LEU A 101 -17.49 11.49 -5.63
N ALA A 102 -17.54 12.05 -6.84
CA ALA A 102 -18.41 11.55 -7.90
C ALA A 102 -18.02 10.15 -8.44
N ARG A 103 -16.82 9.68 -8.10
CA ARG A 103 -16.28 8.37 -8.50
C ARG A 103 -16.31 7.35 -7.37
N ASP A 104 -16.72 7.77 -6.18
CA ASP A 104 -16.80 6.91 -5.01
C ASP A 104 -18.00 5.96 -5.09
N ASN A 105 -17.84 4.77 -4.54
CA ASN A 105 -18.92 3.81 -4.36
C ASN A 105 -19.53 3.98 -2.95
N PRO A 106 -20.67 4.68 -2.82
CA PRO A 106 -21.29 4.99 -1.52
C PRO A 106 -21.76 3.73 -0.78
N ASP A 107 -22.16 2.68 -1.49
CA ASP A 107 -22.62 1.43 -0.88
C ASP A 107 -21.45 0.70 -0.21
N LEU A 108 -20.31 0.60 -0.89
CA LEU A 108 -19.11 -0.01 -0.31
C LEU A 108 -18.53 0.85 0.81
N ARG A 109 -18.60 2.18 0.73
CA ARG A 109 -18.23 3.07 1.82
C ARG A 109 -19.10 2.82 3.06
N LYS A 110 -20.41 2.62 2.88
CA LYS A 110 -21.33 2.26 3.96
C LYS A 110 -20.96 0.90 4.55
N VAL A 111 -20.77 -0.12 3.72
CA VAL A 111 -20.30 -1.45 4.15
C VAL A 111 -19.02 -1.35 4.96
N PHE A 112 -18.07 -0.52 4.52
CA PHE A 112 -16.80 -0.33 5.22
C PHE A 112 -17.00 0.23 6.63
N VAL A 113 -17.65 1.39 6.76
CA VAL A 113 -17.76 2.07 8.06
C VAL A 113 -18.60 1.33 9.08
N GLU A 114 -19.61 0.56 8.63
CA GLU A 114 -20.43 -0.30 9.48
C GLU A 114 -19.68 -1.52 10.01
N ASN A 115 -18.66 -2.00 9.27
CA ASN A 115 -17.97 -3.26 9.59
C ASN A 115 -16.54 -3.07 10.13
N VAL A 116 -15.90 -1.91 9.93
CA VAL A 116 -14.53 -1.69 10.41
C VAL A 116 -14.39 -1.72 11.94
N PRO A 117 -15.39 -1.32 12.77
CA PRO A 117 -15.30 -1.46 14.23
C PRO A 117 -15.13 -2.93 14.67
N ALA A 118 -15.90 -3.83 14.08
CA ALA A 118 -15.79 -5.26 14.38
C ALA A 118 -14.44 -5.84 13.88
N THR A 119 -13.92 -5.33 12.78
CA THR A 119 -12.60 -5.70 12.23
C THR A 119 -11.48 -5.26 13.18
N LEU A 120 -11.52 -4.02 13.68
CA LEU A 120 -10.57 -3.51 14.67
C LEU A 120 -10.61 -4.36 15.94
N LYS A 121 -11.84 -4.69 16.44
CA LYS A 121 -11.99 -5.56 17.60
C LYS A 121 -11.32 -6.91 17.39
N LYS A 122 -11.51 -7.58 16.27
CA LYS A 122 -10.84 -8.86 15.97
C LYS A 122 -9.31 -8.73 15.97
N LEU A 123 -8.75 -7.64 15.45
CA LEU A 123 -7.30 -7.39 15.51
C LEU A 123 -6.80 -7.25 16.95
N LEU A 124 -7.55 -6.54 17.80
CA LEU A 124 -7.25 -6.40 19.22
C LEU A 124 -7.30 -7.78 19.92
N ASP A 125 -8.32 -8.59 19.64
CA ASP A 125 -8.49 -9.94 20.19
C ASP A 125 -7.35 -10.88 19.75
N MET A 126 -6.78 -10.69 18.56
CA MET A 126 -5.58 -11.39 18.09
C MET A 126 -4.28 -10.89 18.74
N GLY A 127 -4.36 -9.84 19.56
CA GLY A 127 -3.23 -9.27 20.30
C GLY A 127 -2.46 -8.18 19.56
N VAL A 128 -3.00 -7.61 18.49
CA VAL A 128 -2.44 -6.42 17.86
C VAL A 128 -2.55 -5.23 18.81
N VAL A 129 -1.48 -4.47 18.97
CA VAL A 129 -1.41 -3.33 19.88
C VAL A 129 -1.43 -2.04 19.05
N PHE A 130 -2.28 -1.10 19.46
CA PHE A 130 -2.40 0.20 18.82
C PHE A 130 -2.01 1.35 19.75
N PHE A 131 -1.55 2.41 19.13
CA PHE A 131 -1.42 3.76 19.69
C PHE A 131 -2.43 4.68 19.02
N GLY A 132 -3.03 5.59 19.78
CA GLY A 132 -4.11 6.45 19.30
C GLY A 132 -5.39 6.26 20.14
N PRO A 133 -6.55 6.80 19.69
CA PRO A 133 -6.78 7.38 18.38
C PRO A 133 -6.10 8.75 18.19
N MET A 134 -5.61 9.00 16.99
CA MET A 134 -4.98 10.26 16.59
C MET A 134 -5.95 11.09 15.74
N PRO A 135 -5.93 12.44 15.87
CA PRO A 135 -6.73 13.31 15.02
C PRO A 135 -6.17 13.32 13.59
N GLU A 136 -7.05 13.36 12.62
CA GLU A 136 -6.74 13.56 11.20
C GLU A 136 -7.87 14.39 10.56
N PRO A 137 -7.78 15.71 10.51
CA PRO A 137 -8.75 16.51 9.77
C PRO A 137 -8.81 16.08 8.28
N PRO A 138 -10.00 16.02 7.66
CA PRO A 138 -11.29 16.59 8.10
C PRO A 138 -12.17 15.67 8.96
N HIS A 139 -11.67 14.55 9.50
CA HIS A 139 -12.42 13.83 10.52
C HIS A 139 -12.78 14.74 11.69
N ARG A 140 -14.04 14.71 12.12
CA ARG A 140 -14.56 15.53 13.23
C ARG A 140 -14.06 15.08 14.60
N VAL A 141 -13.64 13.81 14.71
CA VAL A 141 -13.09 13.19 15.92
C VAL A 141 -11.87 12.32 15.58
N PRO A 142 -10.99 12.06 16.55
CA PRO A 142 -9.85 11.15 16.34
C PRO A 142 -10.31 9.72 16.01
N ARG A 143 -9.88 9.16 14.86
CA ARG A 143 -10.19 7.79 14.41
C ARG A 143 -8.97 6.98 14.02
N MET A 144 -7.81 7.62 13.81
CA MET A 144 -6.62 6.97 13.31
C MET A 144 -5.88 6.22 14.42
N HIS A 145 -5.83 4.89 14.32
CA HIS A 145 -5.12 4.00 15.24
C HIS A 145 -3.86 3.47 14.56
N ASN A 146 -2.70 3.69 15.17
CA ASN A 146 -1.41 3.30 14.60
C ASN A 146 -0.90 2.01 15.27
N VAL A 147 -0.61 0.99 14.47
CA VAL A 147 -0.13 -0.30 14.99
C VAL A 147 1.29 -0.19 15.54
N LEU A 148 1.57 -0.91 16.61
CA LEU A 148 2.88 -1.04 17.22
C LEU A 148 3.39 -2.48 17.14
N PRO A 149 4.71 -2.68 17.00
CA PRO A 149 5.77 -1.69 16.80
C PRO A 149 5.82 -1.14 15.36
N ASN A 150 5.25 -1.85 14.39
CA ASN A 150 5.14 -1.50 12.96
C ASN A 150 4.08 -2.40 12.28
N SER A 151 3.80 -2.14 11.00
CA SER A 151 2.74 -2.84 10.23
C SER A 151 2.95 -4.35 10.06
N ARG A 152 4.17 -4.87 10.24
CA ARG A 152 4.43 -6.32 10.24
C ARG A 152 3.69 -7.05 11.37
N ALA A 153 3.30 -6.33 12.43
CA ALA A 153 2.51 -6.90 13.52
C ALA A 153 1.14 -7.41 13.04
N TYR A 154 0.54 -6.76 12.04
CA TYR A 154 -0.71 -7.25 11.41
C TYR A 154 -0.51 -8.61 10.76
N ALA A 155 0.43 -8.70 9.82
CA ALA A 155 0.67 -9.94 9.08
C ALA A 155 1.08 -11.07 10.02
N HIS A 156 1.89 -10.78 11.04
CA HIS A 156 2.28 -11.77 12.07
C HIS A 156 1.08 -12.26 12.86
N ALA A 157 0.22 -11.38 13.34
CA ALA A 157 -0.96 -11.76 14.13
C ALA A 157 -1.96 -12.57 13.30
N LEU A 158 -2.25 -12.12 12.07
CA LEU A 158 -3.15 -12.78 11.15
C LEU A 158 -2.62 -14.16 10.73
N TYR A 159 -1.34 -14.25 10.33
CA TYR A 159 -0.74 -15.53 9.94
C TYR A 159 -0.73 -16.53 11.10
N ARG A 160 -0.36 -16.09 12.31
CA ARG A 160 -0.42 -16.91 13.51
C ARG A 160 -1.83 -17.43 13.77
N ARG A 161 -2.85 -16.56 13.68
CA ARG A 161 -4.25 -16.94 13.88
C ARG A 161 -4.72 -17.92 12.81
N ALA A 162 -4.41 -17.68 11.54
CA ALA A 162 -4.73 -18.60 10.45
C ALA A 162 -4.14 -19.99 10.69
N ARG A 163 -2.87 -20.08 11.12
CA ARG A 163 -2.21 -21.36 11.47
C ARG A 163 -2.87 -22.06 12.65
N GLN A 164 -3.29 -21.32 13.68
CA GLN A 164 -4.02 -21.88 14.84
C GLN A 164 -5.37 -22.50 14.44
N LEU A 165 -6.00 -21.95 13.40
CA LEU A 165 -7.26 -22.46 12.86
C LEU A 165 -7.09 -23.59 11.84
N GLY A 166 -5.85 -24.04 11.58
CA GLY A 166 -5.57 -25.13 10.64
C GLY A 166 -5.63 -24.71 9.16
N VAL A 167 -5.53 -23.40 8.85
CA VAL A 167 -5.47 -22.92 7.46
C VAL A 167 -4.18 -23.43 6.80
N ASP A 168 -4.31 -24.08 5.63
CA ASP A 168 -3.18 -24.46 4.78
C ASP A 168 -2.68 -23.21 4.02
N VAL A 169 -1.47 -22.74 4.31
CA VAL A 169 -0.87 -21.59 3.64
C VAL A 169 0.34 -22.05 2.86
N ARG A 170 0.27 -21.93 1.54
CA ARG A 170 1.34 -22.34 0.62
C ARG A 170 2.00 -21.13 0.01
N PHE A 171 3.29 -20.99 0.28
CA PHE A 171 4.17 -19.96 -0.29
C PHE A 171 4.77 -20.43 -1.61
N ASN A 172 5.29 -19.50 -2.42
CA ASN A 172 5.83 -19.75 -3.76
C ASN A 172 4.82 -20.44 -4.69
N HIS A 173 3.53 -20.15 -4.49
CA HIS A 173 2.42 -20.68 -5.28
C HIS A 173 1.72 -19.52 -5.99
N ARG A 174 2.04 -19.30 -7.27
CA ARG A 174 1.48 -18.22 -8.07
C ARG A 174 0.24 -18.71 -8.80
N ALA A 175 -0.92 -18.12 -8.50
CA ALA A 175 -2.16 -18.38 -9.24
C ALA A 175 -2.07 -17.78 -10.64
N CYS A 176 -2.31 -18.60 -11.67
CA CYS A 176 -2.15 -18.23 -13.07
C CYS A 176 -3.45 -18.23 -13.85
N ARG A 177 -4.43 -19.08 -13.49
CA ARG A 177 -5.71 -19.17 -14.16
C ARG A 177 -6.80 -19.65 -13.20
N LEU A 178 -8.03 -19.15 -13.37
CA LEU A 178 -9.21 -19.69 -12.69
C LEU A 178 -9.75 -20.91 -13.44
N ILE A 179 -10.16 -21.93 -12.70
CA ILE A 179 -10.82 -23.10 -13.23
C ILE A 179 -12.32 -22.84 -13.16
N ARG A 180 -13.01 -23.01 -14.28
CA ARG A 180 -14.46 -22.82 -14.39
C ARG A 180 -15.15 -24.12 -14.79
N GLU A 181 -16.32 -24.33 -14.24
CA GLU A 181 -17.29 -25.32 -14.70
C GLU A 181 -18.58 -24.58 -15.03
N ARG A 182 -18.96 -24.61 -16.30
CA ARG A 182 -20.03 -23.75 -16.83
C ARG A 182 -19.73 -22.29 -16.49
N GLU A 183 -20.65 -21.61 -15.81
CA GLU A 183 -20.50 -20.20 -15.42
C GLU A 183 -19.79 -19.99 -14.06
N ARG A 184 -19.56 -21.07 -13.30
CA ARG A 184 -19.04 -20.99 -11.93
C ARG A 184 -17.54 -21.16 -11.89
N VAL A 185 -16.86 -20.34 -11.07
CA VAL A 185 -15.45 -20.54 -10.67
C VAL A 185 -15.40 -21.62 -9.60
N VAL A 186 -14.58 -22.67 -9.86
CA VAL A 186 -14.50 -23.87 -9.02
C VAL A 186 -13.08 -24.20 -8.60
N GLY A 187 -12.09 -23.37 -8.95
CA GLY A 187 -10.70 -23.63 -8.58
C GLY A 187 -9.70 -22.70 -9.22
N VAL A 188 -8.42 -23.02 -9.03
CA VAL A 188 -7.28 -22.22 -9.48
C VAL A 188 -6.18 -23.13 -10.02
N GLU A 189 -5.60 -22.77 -11.15
CA GLU A 189 -4.31 -23.31 -11.63
C GLU A 189 -3.19 -22.44 -11.09
N VAL A 190 -2.14 -23.09 -10.64
CA VAL A 190 -1.03 -22.48 -9.90
C VAL A 190 0.30 -22.97 -10.46
N GLU A 191 1.22 -22.05 -10.63
CA GLU A 191 2.62 -22.33 -10.89
C GLU A 191 3.36 -22.45 -9.56
N ALA A 192 3.99 -23.60 -9.32
CA ALA A 192 4.79 -23.86 -8.12
C ALA A 192 5.87 -24.91 -8.43
N ASP A 193 7.10 -24.66 -7.96
CA ASP A 193 8.25 -25.56 -8.15
C ASP A 193 8.50 -25.94 -9.63
N GLY A 194 8.31 -24.98 -10.56
CA GLY A 194 8.47 -25.19 -12.00
C GLY A 194 7.36 -26.07 -12.64
N SER A 195 6.30 -26.38 -11.92
CA SER A 195 5.17 -27.19 -12.40
C SER A 195 3.84 -26.50 -12.22
N GLN A 196 2.86 -26.88 -13.05
CA GLN A 196 1.47 -26.43 -12.88
C GLN A 196 0.69 -27.42 -12.00
N LYS A 197 0.02 -26.88 -11.00
CA LYS A 197 -0.84 -27.64 -10.07
C LYS A 197 -2.26 -27.08 -10.13
N ARG A 198 -3.26 -27.93 -9.91
CA ARG A 198 -4.69 -27.54 -9.87
C ARG A 198 -5.23 -27.74 -8.47
N PHE A 199 -5.96 -26.74 -7.98
CA PHE A 199 -6.66 -26.80 -6.72
C PHE A 199 -8.13 -26.48 -6.94
N PHE A 200 -9.03 -27.29 -6.41
CA PHE A 200 -10.47 -27.10 -6.52
C PHE A 200 -11.06 -26.59 -5.21
N ALA A 201 -11.99 -25.65 -5.30
CA ALA A 201 -12.73 -25.08 -4.19
C ALA A 201 -14.19 -25.54 -4.26
N ARG A 202 -14.71 -26.09 -3.19
CA ARG A 202 -16.10 -26.58 -3.14
C ARG A 202 -17.12 -25.44 -2.99
N ARG A 203 -16.70 -24.26 -2.50
CA ARG A 203 -17.56 -23.11 -2.23
C ARG A 203 -17.18 -21.90 -3.06
N GLY A 204 -15.93 -21.55 -3.14
CA GLY A 204 -15.51 -20.41 -3.96
C GLY A 204 -14.03 -20.05 -3.80
N VAL A 205 -13.64 -19.07 -4.63
CA VAL A 205 -12.29 -18.51 -4.69
C VAL A 205 -12.36 -17.04 -4.31
N VAL A 206 -11.52 -16.62 -3.36
CA VAL A 206 -11.35 -15.20 -2.95
C VAL A 206 -10.06 -14.64 -3.55
N LEU A 207 -10.16 -13.63 -4.39
CA LEU A 207 -9.05 -12.89 -4.96
C LEU A 207 -8.60 -11.77 -4.01
N ALA A 208 -7.39 -11.86 -3.47
CA ALA A 208 -6.83 -10.94 -2.48
C ALA A 208 -5.35 -10.63 -2.75
N GLY A 209 -4.95 -10.58 -4.02
CA GLY A 209 -3.55 -10.45 -4.47
C GLY A 209 -3.00 -9.03 -4.48
N GLY A 210 -3.74 -8.03 -3.99
CA GLY A 210 -3.32 -6.64 -3.91
C GLY A 210 -3.59 -5.85 -5.19
N ASP A 211 -2.85 -4.74 -5.37
CA ASP A 211 -2.96 -3.80 -6.48
C ASP A 211 -2.05 -4.18 -7.67
N PHE A 212 -2.00 -3.31 -8.70
CA PHE A 212 -1.16 -3.51 -9.89
C PHE A 212 -0.04 -2.45 -10.06
N SER A 213 0.36 -1.78 -8.98
CA SER A 213 1.33 -0.67 -9.03
C SER A 213 2.70 -1.06 -9.59
N ALA A 214 3.12 -2.32 -9.45
CA ALA A 214 4.35 -2.84 -10.05
C ALA A 214 4.19 -3.30 -11.52
N ASN A 215 2.97 -3.34 -12.05
CA ASN A 215 2.72 -3.75 -13.42
C ASN A 215 2.71 -2.55 -14.36
N ARG A 216 3.82 -2.38 -15.11
CA ARG A 216 3.99 -1.24 -16.02
C ARG A 216 2.97 -1.24 -17.16
N GLU A 217 2.59 -2.42 -17.67
CA GLU A 217 1.65 -2.57 -18.77
C GLU A 217 0.24 -2.15 -18.32
N MET A 218 -0.24 -2.66 -17.19
CA MET A 218 -1.55 -2.26 -16.65
C MET A 218 -1.58 -0.77 -16.31
N LYS A 219 -0.51 -0.22 -15.72
CA LYS A 219 -0.45 1.24 -15.48
C LYS A 219 -0.50 2.04 -16.78
N ARG A 220 0.14 1.57 -17.85
CA ARG A 220 0.07 2.22 -19.17
C ARG A 220 -1.33 2.14 -19.74
N GLU A 221 -1.95 0.98 -19.67
CA GLU A 221 -3.29 0.74 -20.18
C GLU A 221 -4.33 1.64 -19.51
N TYR A 222 -4.30 1.76 -18.19
CA TYR A 222 -5.32 2.49 -17.44
C TYR A 222 -4.99 3.96 -17.18
N ALA A 223 -3.73 4.32 -16.98
CA ALA A 223 -3.32 5.65 -16.53
C ALA A 223 -2.27 6.34 -17.43
N GLY A 224 -1.86 5.70 -18.52
CA GLY A 224 -0.96 6.26 -19.51
C GLY A 224 0.53 6.12 -19.22
N ASP A 225 1.36 6.51 -20.22
CA ASP A 225 2.80 6.26 -20.22
C ASP A 225 3.58 6.98 -19.10
N VAL A 226 3.15 8.18 -18.73
CA VAL A 226 3.82 8.97 -17.68
C VAL A 226 3.72 8.27 -16.32
N ILE A 227 2.51 7.85 -15.95
CA ILE A 227 2.25 7.11 -14.69
C ILE A 227 2.92 5.74 -14.70
N ALA A 228 2.99 5.09 -15.86
CA ALA A 228 3.64 3.79 -16.00
C ALA A 228 5.15 3.81 -15.63
N GLN A 229 5.80 4.99 -15.64
CA GLN A 229 7.21 5.14 -15.27
C GLN A 229 7.44 5.16 -13.75
N ALA A 230 6.46 5.59 -12.96
CA ALA A 230 6.60 5.68 -11.51
C ALA A 230 6.78 4.30 -10.87
N ASP A 231 7.55 4.24 -9.79
CA ASP A 231 7.84 2.99 -9.10
C ASP A 231 6.68 2.58 -8.19
N ALA A 232 6.56 1.27 -7.95
CA ALA A 232 5.64 0.73 -6.97
C ALA A 232 6.25 0.76 -5.57
N LEU A 233 5.43 0.91 -4.54
CA LEU A 233 5.87 0.76 -3.16
C LEU A 233 6.33 -0.69 -2.89
N VAL A 234 5.66 -1.67 -3.50
CA VAL A 234 5.98 -3.10 -3.39
C VAL A 234 6.10 -3.72 -4.78
N THR A 235 7.30 -4.18 -5.11
CA THR A 235 7.63 -4.69 -6.44
C THR A 235 6.87 -5.96 -6.85
N THR A 236 6.24 -6.64 -5.90
CA THR A 236 5.43 -7.84 -6.15
C THR A 236 3.93 -7.57 -6.32
N SER A 237 3.50 -6.29 -6.29
CA SER A 237 2.12 -5.85 -6.56
C SER A 237 1.87 -5.80 -8.08
N THR A 238 1.78 -6.96 -8.71
CA THR A 238 1.76 -7.11 -10.18
C THR A 238 0.37 -7.25 -10.79
N GLY A 239 -0.70 -7.17 -9.98
CA GLY A 239 -2.08 -7.22 -10.46
C GLY A 239 -2.55 -8.61 -10.90
N ASP A 240 -1.82 -9.69 -10.53
CA ASP A 240 -2.16 -11.04 -10.99
C ASP A 240 -3.61 -11.41 -10.64
N ALA A 241 -4.06 -11.13 -9.42
CA ALA A 241 -5.43 -11.45 -9.00
C ALA A 241 -6.50 -10.59 -9.70
N ILE A 242 -6.18 -9.34 -10.04
CA ILE A 242 -7.07 -8.49 -10.84
C ILE A 242 -7.22 -9.08 -12.25
N ARG A 243 -6.11 -9.47 -12.89
CA ARG A 243 -6.14 -10.13 -14.21
C ARG A 243 -6.99 -11.41 -14.18
N LEU A 244 -6.82 -12.25 -13.16
CA LEU A 244 -7.66 -13.44 -13.01
C LEU A 244 -9.17 -13.10 -12.97
N GLY A 245 -9.54 -12.03 -12.28
CA GLY A 245 -10.94 -11.56 -12.25
C GLY A 245 -11.40 -11.03 -13.59
N LEU A 246 -10.56 -10.29 -14.31
CA LEU A 246 -10.86 -9.79 -15.67
C LEU A 246 -11.02 -10.94 -16.67
N ASP A 247 -10.13 -11.94 -16.63
CA ASP A 247 -10.20 -13.14 -17.49
C ASP A 247 -11.46 -13.97 -17.21
N ALA A 248 -12.01 -13.90 -16.00
CA ALA A 248 -13.30 -14.50 -15.66
C ALA A 248 -14.51 -13.68 -16.14
N GLY A 249 -14.31 -12.51 -16.75
CA GLY A 249 -15.37 -11.61 -17.22
C GLY A 249 -15.72 -10.49 -16.25
N GLY A 250 -14.93 -10.28 -15.19
CA GLY A 250 -15.06 -9.17 -14.26
C GLY A 250 -14.73 -7.82 -14.90
N GLU A 251 -15.02 -6.74 -14.17
CA GLU A 251 -14.75 -5.36 -14.57
C GLU A 251 -13.82 -4.70 -13.56
N ILE A 252 -12.87 -3.87 -14.03
CA ILE A 252 -12.10 -2.98 -13.18
C ILE A 252 -12.78 -1.61 -13.08
N VAL A 253 -12.85 -1.07 -11.88
CA VAL A 253 -13.37 0.28 -11.60
C VAL A 253 -12.23 1.16 -11.12
N ASN A 254 -12.24 2.43 -11.53
CA ASN A 254 -11.22 3.43 -11.16
C ASN A 254 -9.78 3.02 -11.52
N GLY A 255 -9.58 2.23 -12.58
CA GLY A 255 -8.26 1.75 -12.99
C GLY A 255 -7.26 2.86 -13.32
N ASP A 256 -7.74 4.05 -13.68
CA ASP A 256 -6.95 5.26 -13.96
C ASP A 256 -6.58 6.07 -12.70
N LEU A 257 -7.18 5.77 -11.54
CA LEU A 257 -6.86 6.46 -10.30
C LEU A 257 -5.64 5.88 -9.60
N MET A 258 -4.81 6.79 -9.09
CA MET A 258 -3.59 6.46 -8.36
C MET A 258 -3.54 7.22 -7.04
N SER A 259 -3.13 6.56 -5.98
CA SER A 259 -2.66 7.22 -4.78
C SER A 259 -1.19 7.61 -5.00
N GLY A 260 -0.96 8.86 -5.31
CA GLY A 260 0.30 9.39 -5.81
C GLY A 260 0.28 9.67 -7.32
N PRO A 261 1.44 9.74 -7.99
CA PRO A 261 2.79 9.54 -7.45
C PRO A 261 3.18 10.57 -6.39
N GLN A 262 3.92 10.14 -5.36
CA GLN A 262 4.44 10.98 -4.29
C GLN A 262 5.98 10.93 -4.28
N LEU A 263 6.62 12.08 -4.10
CA LEU A 263 8.06 12.11 -3.87
C LEU A 263 8.36 11.65 -2.46
N ARG A 264 9.17 10.60 -2.33
CA ARG A 264 9.64 10.13 -1.03
C ARG A 264 11.13 9.90 -1.05
N PHE A 265 11.77 10.11 0.08
CA PHE A 265 13.16 9.71 0.25
C PHE A 265 13.30 8.20 0.15
N VAL A 266 14.40 7.74 -0.46
CA VAL A 266 14.68 6.30 -0.50
C VAL A 266 14.77 5.74 0.93
N PRO A 267 14.26 4.53 1.19
CA PRO A 267 14.37 3.93 2.50
C PRO A 267 15.84 3.67 2.85
N PRO A 268 16.25 3.82 4.12
CA PRO A 268 17.61 3.50 4.54
C PRO A 268 17.90 2.02 4.34
N ARG A 269 19.15 1.69 4.01
CA ARG A 269 19.59 0.29 3.81
C ARG A 269 19.36 -0.58 5.05
N SER A 270 19.46 -0.01 6.23
CA SER A 270 19.10 -0.63 7.50
C SER A 270 18.16 0.30 8.27
N ASN A 271 16.90 -0.10 8.40
CA ASN A 271 15.91 0.66 9.17
C ASN A 271 15.57 -0.13 10.43
N LEU A 272 16.13 0.30 11.56
CA LEU A 272 15.91 -0.35 12.85
C LEU A 272 14.41 -0.49 13.18
N MET A 273 13.61 0.53 12.85
CA MET A 273 12.17 0.52 13.13
C MET A 273 11.42 -0.54 12.33
N THR A 274 11.76 -0.75 11.05
CA THR A 274 11.16 -1.80 10.22
C THR A 274 11.69 -3.19 10.58
N MET A 275 12.85 -3.27 11.22
CA MET A 275 13.45 -4.54 11.68
C MET A 275 12.95 -4.98 13.05
N LEU A 276 12.27 -4.10 13.82
CA LEU A 276 11.71 -4.49 15.11
C LEU A 276 10.80 -5.72 14.98
N PRO A 277 11.01 -6.73 15.83
CA PRO A 277 10.18 -7.93 15.77
C PRO A 277 8.73 -7.58 16.13
N PRO A 278 7.73 -8.23 15.52
CA PRO A 278 6.32 -8.02 15.81
C PRO A 278 5.93 -8.63 17.17
N SER A 279 6.62 -8.22 18.22
CA SER A 279 6.46 -8.71 19.60
C SER A 279 5.39 -7.89 20.32
N ARG A 280 4.39 -8.56 20.91
CA ARG A 280 3.37 -7.91 21.75
C ARG A 280 3.97 -7.22 22.96
N PHE A 281 4.99 -7.83 23.59
CA PHE A 281 5.69 -7.23 24.73
C PHE A 281 6.34 -5.91 24.34
N LEU A 282 7.09 -5.90 23.24
CA LEU A 282 7.72 -4.67 22.71
C LEU A 282 6.67 -3.62 22.40
N ALA A 283 5.56 -4.00 21.74
CA ALA A 283 4.49 -3.07 21.39
C ALA A 283 3.83 -2.44 22.63
N LEU A 284 3.61 -3.22 23.69
CA LEU A 284 3.06 -2.71 24.96
C LEU A 284 4.04 -1.77 25.66
N THR A 285 5.33 -2.09 25.66
CA THR A 285 6.40 -1.22 26.22
C THR A 285 6.47 0.10 25.43
N MET A 286 6.43 0.04 24.10
CA MET A 286 6.40 1.24 23.25
C MET A 286 5.15 2.09 23.54
N ARG A 287 3.96 1.47 23.62
CA ARG A 287 2.72 2.17 23.97
C ARG A 287 2.81 2.87 25.32
N TRP A 288 3.34 2.19 26.33
CA TRP A 288 3.56 2.79 27.65
C TRP A 288 4.54 3.97 27.57
N ALA A 289 5.66 3.80 26.87
CA ALA A 289 6.66 4.86 26.70
C ALA A 289 6.05 6.09 26.00
N MET A 290 5.29 5.89 24.91
CA MET A 290 4.61 6.97 24.17
C MET A 290 3.57 7.70 25.03
N ALA A 291 2.92 7.01 25.98
CA ALA A 291 1.92 7.60 26.87
C ALA A 291 2.51 8.32 28.10
N LYS A 292 3.70 7.94 28.57
CA LYS A 292 4.25 8.38 29.85
C LYS A 292 5.52 9.19 29.76
N LEU A 293 6.34 9.03 28.70
CA LEU A 293 7.59 9.75 28.59
C LEU A 293 7.39 11.14 27.95
N PRO A 294 8.19 12.15 28.37
CA PRO A 294 8.16 13.49 27.78
C PRO A 294 8.47 13.48 26.28
N GLN A 295 7.83 14.37 25.53
CA GLN A 295 8.01 14.53 24.08
C GLN A 295 9.49 14.63 23.63
N PRO A 296 10.41 15.36 24.33
CA PRO A 296 11.81 15.40 23.92
C PRO A 296 12.51 14.04 23.88
N ILE A 297 12.08 13.09 24.72
CA ILE A 297 12.63 11.72 24.76
C ILE A 297 12.08 10.86 23.63
N ILE A 298 10.78 11.01 23.31
CA ILE A 298 10.10 10.17 22.34
C ILE A 298 10.29 10.68 20.92
N ARG A 299 10.33 12.00 20.72
CA ARG A 299 10.43 12.65 19.42
C ARG A 299 11.54 12.09 18.51
N PRO A 300 12.77 11.82 18.97
CA PRO A 300 13.80 11.23 18.13
C PRO A 300 13.42 9.89 17.51
N PHE A 301 12.69 9.04 18.24
CA PHE A 301 12.23 7.73 17.77
C PHE A 301 11.09 7.90 16.75
N ILE A 302 10.14 8.80 16.99
CA ILE A 302 9.08 9.13 16.03
C ILE A 302 9.69 9.70 14.76
N MET A 303 10.66 10.61 14.87
CA MET A 303 11.32 11.23 13.72
C MET A 303 12.14 10.23 12.90
N MET A 304 12.73 9.22 13.51
CA MET A 304 13.44 8.16 12.78
C MET A 304 12.50 7.42 11.80
N PHE A 305 11.25 7.18 12.19
CA PHE A 305 10.23 6.61 11.33
C PHE A 305 9.71 7.63 10.29
N LEU A 306 9.29 8.80 10.74
CA LEU A 306 8.63 9.79 9.88
C LEU A 306 9.56 10.34 8.78
N THR A 307 10.84 10.57 9.05
CA THR A 307 11.80 11.02 8.02
C THR A 307 12.04 10.00 6.90
N THR A 308 11.53 8.78 7.04
CA THR A 308 11.61 7.75 6.01
C THR A 308 10.37 7.73 5.12
N VAL A 309 9.17 7.99 5.67
CA VAL A 309 7.90 7.80 4.97
C VAL A 309 7.24 9.08 4.51
N LEU A 310 7.67 10.24 5.03
CA LEU A 310 7.04 11.53 4.73
C LEU A 310 7.53 12.11 3.41
N GLU A 311 6.64 12.84 2.75
CA GLU A 311 6.86 13.57 1.50
C GLU A 311 7.47 14.95 1.78
N PRO A 312 8.47 15.42 0.97
CA PRO A 312 8.96 16.80 1.03
C PRO A 312 7.84 17.80 0.69
N GLN A 313 7.70 18.83 1.49
CA GLN A 313 6.63 19.82 1.31
C GLN A 313 6.91 20.75 0.14
N ARG A 314 5.85 21.09 -0.59
CA ARG A 314 5.86 22.04 -1.71
C ARG A 314 6.48 23.40 -1.30
N LYS A 315 6.25 23.86 -0.05
CA LYS A 315 6.80 25.08 0.52
C LYS A 315 8.33 25.16 0.45
N LEU A 316 9.01 24.01 0.50
CA LEU A 316 10.46 23.94 0.36
C LEU A 316 10.92 24.47 -1.02
N TYR A 317 10.22 24.04 -2.07
CA TYR A 317 10.49 24.45 -3.44
C TYR A 317 10.04 25.89 -3.69
N GLU A 318 8.88 26.28 -3.20
CA GLU A 318 8.40 27.67 -3.25
C GLU A 318 9.32 28.65 -2.55
N SER A 319 10.16 28.18 -1.61
CA SER A 319 11.16 28.99 -0.91
C SER A 319 12.51 29.07 -1.63
N GLY A 320 12.69 28.36 -2.76
CA GLY A 320 13.88 28.44 -3.61
C GLY A 320 14.75 27.18 -3.64
N ALA A 321 14.36 26.07 -3.01
CA ALA A 321 15.04 24.80 -3.22
C ALA A 321 14.81 24.29 -4.65
N ILE A 322 15.81 23.61 -5.23
CA ILE A 322 15.74 23.04 -6.58
C ILE A 322 15.92 21.51 -6.54
N LEU A 323 15.39 20.84 -7.58
CA LEU A 323 15.64 19.43 -7.86
C LEU A 323 16.69 19.27 -8.96
N ILE A 324 17.67 18.44 -8.71
CA ILE A 324 18.66 18.03 -9.72
C ILE A 324 18.62 16.52 -9.92
N ASN A 325 18.88 16.08 -11.15
CA ASN A 325 19.04 14.67 -11.49
C ASN A 325 20.48 14.17 -11.20
N ARG A 326 20.76 12.90 -11.51
CA ARG A 326 22.09 12.27 -11.34
C ARG A 326 23.20 12.91 -12.18
N ASP A 327 22.88 13.65 -13.22
CA ASP A 327 23.85 14.37 -14.02
C ASP A 327 24.16 15.76 -13.45
N GLY A 328 23.47 16.21 -12.38
CA GLY A 328 23.60 17.51 -11.75
C GLY A 328 22.79 18.61 -12.43
N ALA A 329 21.88 18.27 -13.33
CA ALA A 329 21.02 19.20 -14.05
C ALA A 329 19.66 19.37 -13.37
N ARG A 330 19.15 20.61 -13.30
CA ARG A 330 17.74 20.91 -13.02
C ARG A 330 16.92 20.49 -14.23
N PHE A 331 15.78 19.83 -14.05
CA PHE A 331 15.04 19.16 -15.12
C PHE A 331 13.53 19.45 -15.14
N THR A 332 13.02 20.16 -14.16
CA THR A 332 11.59 20.49 -14.04
C THR A 332 11.37 21.76 -13.24
N ASP A 333 10.18 22.35 -13.33
CA ASP A 333 9.70 23.25 -12.29
C ASP A 333 9.24 22.44 -11.09
N GLU A 334 9.88 22.64 -9.97
CA GLU A 334 9.63 21.89 -8.74
C GLU A 334 8.25 22.20 -8.12
N CYS A 335 7.60 23.27 -8.56
CA CYS A 335 6.24 23.63 -8.15
C CYS A 335 5.15 23.06 -9.07
N ASP A 336 5.52 22.47 -10.22
CA ASP A 336 4.58 21.86 -11.16
C ASP A 336 4.80 20.35 -11.28
N LYS A 337 4.18 19.60 -10.39
CA LYS A 337 4.12 18.12 -10.38
C LYS A 337 5.49 17.42 -10.59
N PRO A 338 6.53 17.78 -9.81
CA PRO A 338 7.86 17.20 -9.96
C PRO A 338 7.88 15.66 -9.80
N GLN A 339 6.90 15.09 -9.11
CA GLN A 339 6.71 13.65 -8.96
C GLN A 339 6.45 12.91 -10.28
N LEU A 340 6.00 13.60 -11.32
CA LEU A 340 5.83 13.04 -12.67
C LEU A 340 7.10 13.13 -13.51
N ALA A 341 7.99 14.09 -13.22
CA ALA A 341 9.23 14.31 -13.94
C ALA A 341 10.39 13.43 -13.42
N VAL A 342 10.43 13.13 -12.12
CA VAL A 342 11.49 12.32 -11.50
C VAL A 342 11.58 10.90 -12.09
N PRO A 343 10.49 10.16 -12.35
CA PRO A 343 10.57 8.83 -12.96
C PRO A 343 11.17 8.79 -14.37
N GLN A 344 11.22 9.92 -15.05
CA GLN A 344 11.80 10.06 -16.39
C GLN A 344 13.31 10.32 -16.35
N GLN A 345 13.89 10.61 -15.18
CA GLN A 345 15.31 10.87 -15.02
C GLN A 345 16.12 9.56 -14.92
N LYS A 346 17.41 9.67 -15.23
CA LYS A 346 18.36 8.56 -15.07
C LYS A 346 18.36 8.04 -13.64
N GLY A 347 18.12 6.73 -13.48
CA GLY A 347 17.98 6.10 -12.17
C GLY A 347 16.65 6.37 -11.46
N LYS A 348 15.73 7.13 -12.09
CA LYS A 348 14.42 7.52 -11.55
C LYS A 348 14.52 8.23 -10.20
N GLU A 349 15.52 9.05 -10.03
CA GLU A 349 15.78 9.73 -8.76
C GLU A 349 16.34 11.15 -8.94
N ALA A 350 16.15 11.95 -7.90
CA ALA A 350 16.61 13.32 -7.84
C ALA A 350 17.14 13.68 -6.44
N TYR A 351 17.86 14.80 -6.36
CA TYR A 351 18.35 15.39 -5.11
C TYR A 351 17.76 16.79 -4.94
N ILE A 352 17.34 17.12 -3.73
CA ILE A 352 16.86 18.46 -3.36
C ILE A 352 18.07 19.25 -2.89
N ILE A 353 18.35 20.41 -3.52
CA ILE A 353 19.47 21.29 -3.19
C ILE A 353 18.97 22.52 -2.44
N LEU A 354 19.61 22.80 -1.32
CA LEU A 354 19.39 23.96 -0.45
C LEU A 354 20.69 24.69 -0.18
N ASP A 355 20.59 25.98 0.11
CA ASP A 355 21.70 26.79 0.66
C ASP A 355 21.57 26.99 2.18
N GLY A 356 22.52 27.73 2.78
CA GLY A 356 22.56 28.00 4.23
C GLY A 356 21.37 28.80 4.73
N ARG A 357 20.84 29.73 3.93
CA ARG A 357 19.65 30.51 4.22
C ARG A 357 18.41 29.60 4.34
N LEU A 358 18.18 28.75 3.35
CA LEU A 358 17.09 27.77 3.38
C LEU A 358 17.27 26.73 4.52
N ALA A 359 18.51 26.29 4.74
CA ALA A 359 18.82 25.39 5.85
C ALA A 359 18.42 25.98 7.20
N LYS A 360 18.69 27.26 7.43
CA LYS A 360 18.27 27.99 8.64
C LYS A 360 16.75 28.10 8.71
N ALA A 361 16.10 28.49 7.63
CA ALA A 361 14.64 28.68 7.56
C ALA A 361 13.87 27.38 7.85
N PHE A 362 14.35 26.22 7.35
CA PHE A 362 13.69 24.92 7.52
C PHE A 362 14.19 24.12 8.73
N SER A 363 14.86 24.77 9.66
CA SER A 363 15.33 24.16 10.92
C SER A 363 14.33 24.27 12.06
N ALA A 364 13.29 25.11 11.94
CA ALA A 364 12.27 25.32 12.97
C ALA A 364 10.94 25.83 12.36
N TRP A 365 9.90 25.79 13.17
CA TRP A 365 8.60 26.38 12.84
C TRP A 365 8.75 27.86 12.40
N PRO A 366 8.00 28.35 11.39
CA PRO A 366 6.86 27.67 10.73
C PRO A 366 7.21 26.83 9.51
N ASN A 367 8.49 26.68 9.14
CA ASN A 367 8.91 25.94 7.97
C ASN A 367 9.44 24.55 8.35
N TYR A 368 9.08 23.52 7.60
CA TYR A 368 9.51 22.14 7.83
C TYR A 368 9.74 21.43 6.49
N ILE A 369 10.60 20.41 6.48
CA ILE A 369 10.90 19.62 5.27
C ILE A 369 9.70 18.74 4.90
N SER A 370 9.12 18.08 5.90
CA SER A 370 7.98 17.19 5.72
C SER A 370 7.09 17.16 6.95
N THR A 371 5.84 16.73 6.80
CA THR A 371 4.88 16.66 7.90
C THR A 371 3.94 15.47 7.77
N ALA A 372 3.53 14.94 8.92
CA ALA A 372 2.29 14.20 9.10
C ALA A 372 1.31 15.19 9.77
N PRO A 373 0.34 15.76 9.05
CA PRO A 373 -0.54 16.81 9.57
C PRO A 373 -1.22 16.38 10.87
N GLY A 374 -1.19 17.24 11.88
CA GLY A 374 -1.75 16.94 13.21
C GLY A 374 -0.92 15.98 14.07
N VAL A 375 0.12 15.34 13.52
CA VAL A 375 0.94 14.36 14.22
C VAL A 375 2.34 14.91 14.51
N ALA A 376 3.10 15.32 13.49
CA ALA A 376 4.47 15.78 13.65
C ALA A 376 4.99 16.59 12.47
N TYR A 377 5.99 17.42 12.75
CA TYR A 377 6.76 18.21 11.77
C TYR A 377 8.23 17.75 11.80
N ALA A 378 8.78 17.40 10.64
CA ALA A 378 10.17 17.02 10.49
C ALA A 378 10.97 18.19 9.89
N TYR A 379 11.94 18.68 10.67
CA TYR A 379 12.83 19.79 10.31
C TYR A 379 14.14 19.28 9.72
N LEU A 380 14.90 20.15 9.10
CA LEU A 380 16.21 19.79 8.55
C LEU A 380 17.17 19.14 9.57
N PRO A 381 17.25 19.56 10.84
CA PRO A 381 18.04 18.87 11.88
C PRO A 381 17.59 17.42 12.13
N ASP A 382 16.31 17.10 11.95
CA ASP A 382 15.81 15.73 12.09
C ASP A 382 16.37 14.82 11.01
N TYR A 383 16.44 15.30 9.76
CA TYR A 383 17.09 14.59 8.65
C TYR A 383 18.59 14.43 8.87
N ARG A 384 19.28 15.48 9.26
CA ARG A 384 20.70 15.43 9.60
C ARG A 384 21.01 14.39 10.69
N ARG A 385 20.14 14.24 11.68
CA ARG A 385 20.30 13.31 12.81
C ARG A 385 19.97 11.86 12.42
N ASN A 386 18.81 11.66 11.76
CA ASN A 386 18.22 10.33 11.58
C ASN A 386 18.50 9.73 10.21
N ARG A 387 18.84 10.55 9.19
CA ARG A 387 18.99 10.15 7.79
C ARG A 387 20.33 10.60 7.21
N LYS A 388 21.40 10.18 7.87
CA LYS A 388 22.79 10.44 7.40
C LYS A 388 23.07 9.85 6.02
N ASP A 389 22.28 8.88 5.60
CA ASP A 389 22.33 8.22 4.31
C ASP A 389 21.83 9.09 3.14
N ILE A 390 21.02 10.12 3.43
CA ILE A 390 20.43 11.04 2.44
C ILE A 390 20.74 12.51 2.72
N TYR A 391 21.46 12.83 3.79
CA TYR A 391 21.83 14.19 4.15
C TYR A 391 23.31 14.45 3.85
N TYR A 392 23.55 15.33 2.91
CA TYR A 392 24.91 15.75 2.53
C TYR A 392 25.08 17.25 2.71
N SER A 393 26.23 17.71 3.18
CA SER A 393 26.53 19.14 3.36
C SER A 393 27.98 19.43 3.00
N ALA A 394 28.21 20.57 2.35
CA ALA A 394 29.55 21.05 2.00
C ALA A 394 29.60 22.58 1.95
N ARG A 395 30.81 23.17 2.09
CA ARG A 395 31.03 24.62 2.01
C ARG A 395 31.00 25.15 0.57
N SER A 396 31.13 24.26 -0.43
CA SER A 396 31.10 24.61 -1.86
C SER A 396 30.21 23.64 -2.63
N LEU A 397 29.67 24.10 -3.76
CA LEU A 397 28.89 23.26 -4.69
C LEU A 397 29.72 22.10 -5.23
N ARG A 398 31.02 22.36 -5.55
CA ARG A 398 31.97 21.32 -5.98
C ARG A 398 32.11 20.21 -4.94
N GLY A 399 32.30 20.59 -3.68
CA GLY A 399 32.38 19.63 -2.56
C GLY A 399 31.07 18.88 -2.33
N LEU A 400 29.91 19.53 -2.55
CA LEU A 400 28.59 18.88 -2.45
C LEU A 400 28.40 17.87 -3.58
N ALA A 401 28.72 18.28 -4.82
CA ALA A 401 28.64 17.40 -6.00
C ALA A 401 29.45 16.11 -5.84
N SER A 402 30.70 16.23 -5.33
CA SER A 402 31.55 15.07 -5.05
C SER A 402 30.92 14.11 -4.01
N LYS A 403 30.23 14.65 -2.98
CA LYS A 403 29.57 13.83 -1.95
C LYS A 403 28.36 13.07 -2.45
N ILE A 404 27.60 13.63 -3.38
CA ILE A 404 26.40 12.98 -3.97
C ILE A 404 26.68 12.24 -5.28
N GLY A 405 27.92 12.27 -5.76
CA GLY A 405 28.34 11.54 -6.96
C GLY A 405 27.84 12.13 -8.28
N VAL A 406 27.62 13.45 -8.34
CA VAL A 406 27.26 14.17 -9.58
C VAL A 406 28.43 14.97 -10.12
N SER A 407 28.37 15.39 -11.39
CA SER A 407 29.41 16.20 -12.01
C SER A 407 29.56 17.59 -11.35
N PRO A 408 30.71 17.94 -10.74
CA PRO A 408 30.88 19.23 -10.10
C PRO A 408 30.70 20.40 -11.07
N PRO A 409 31.29 20.43 -12.28
CA PRO A 409 31.07 21.53 -13.23
C PRO A 409 29.59 21.69 -13.63
N LYS A 410 28.86 20.56 -13.73
CA LYS A 410 27.45 20.60 -14.11
C LYS A 410 26.58 21.18 -12.99
N LEU A 411 26.82 20.78 -11.73
CA LEU A 411 26.10 21.34 -10.59
C LEU A 411 26.37 22.83 -10.42
N GLU A 412 27.65 23.25 -10.53
CA GLU A 412 28.04 24.67 -10.47
C GLU A 412 27.33 25.50 -11.58
N ALA A 413 27.32 24.99 -12.82
CA ALA A 413 26.59 25.60 -13.92
C ALA A 413 25.08 25.68 -13.71
N THR A 414 24.48 24.58 -13.22
CA THR A 414 23.04 24.51 -12.91
C THR A 414 22.63 25.53 -11.85
N VAL A 415 23.39 25.67 -10.77
CA VAL A 415 23.10 26.64 -9.71
C VAL A 415 23.35 28.05 -10.18
N ALA A 416 24.42 28.32 -10.97
CA ALA A 416 24.70 29.63 -11.56
C ALA A 416 23.58 30.07 -12.51
N ASP A 417 23.06 29.14 -13.30
CA ASP A 417 21.93 29.38 -14.20
C ASP A 417 20.65 29.74 -13.42
N TYR A 418 20.31 28.94 -12.41
CA TYR A 418 19.19 29.22 -11.52
C TYR A 418 19.34 30.59 -10.82
N ASN A 419 20.54 30.94 -10.37
CA ASN A 419 20.81 32.21 -9.67
C ASN A 419 20.70 33.43 -10.56
N ARG A 420 20.87 33.32 -11.89
CA ARG A 420 20.62 34.41 -12.82
C ARG A 420 19.14 34.74 -12.98
N ASN A 421 18.29 33.72 -12.87
CA ASN A 421 16.84 33.90 -12.99
C ASN A 421 16.13 32.97 -11.96
N PRO A 422 16.19 33.31 -10.67
CA PRO A 422 15.58 32.53 -9.65
C PRO A 422 14.04 32.56 -9.75
N ARG A 423 13.37 31.59 -9.15
CA ARG A 423 11.91 31.59 -9.11
C ARG A 423 11.40 32.90 -8.50
N PRO A 424 10.29 33.47 -9.01
CA PRO A 424 9.70 34.71 -8.47
C PRO A 424 9.52 34.67 -6.96
N GLY A 425 9.99 35.70 -6.28
CA GLY A 425 9.94 35.78 -4.80
C GLY A 425 11.02 34.97 -4.06
N CYS A 426 11.91 34.27 -4.77
CA CYS A 426 13.01 33.53 -4.17
C CYS A 426 14.35 34.23 -4.38
N ALA A 427 15.23 34.15 -3.38
CA ALA A 427 16.64 34.40 -3.58
C ALA A 427 17.29 33.17 -4.22
N GLY A 428 18.42 33.37 -4.93
CA GLY A 428 19.23 32.27 -5.44
C GLY A 428 19.83 31.42 -4.32
N LEU A 429 20.50 30.35 -4.68
CA LEU A 429 21.27 29.47 -3.79
C LEU A 429 22.71 30.03 -3.66
N LEU A 430 22.91 30.91 -2.69
CA LEU A 430 24.13 31.73 -2.60
C LEU A 430 24.97 31.47 -1.34
N GLU A 431 24.35 31.06 -0.24
CA GLU A 431 24.96 31.03 1.07
C GLU A 431 25.41 29.60 1.46
N PRO A 432 26.71 29.38 1.76
CA PRO A 432 27.12 28.12 2.36
C PRO A 432 26.58 27.97 3.80
N PRO A 433 26.43 26.72 4.31
CA PRO A 433 26.73 25.47 3.63
C PRO A 433 25.65 25.13 2.59
N PHE A 434 26.08 24.52 1.47
CA PHE A 434 25.17 23.91 0.52
C PHE A 434 24.80 22.50 0.99
N ILE A 435 23.51 22.14 0.87
CA ILE A 435 22.96 20.89 1.35
C ILE A 435 22.24 20.17 0.23
N ALA A 436 22.42 18.87 0.17
CA ALA A 436 21.61 17.97 -0.66
C ALA A 436 20.85 17.00 0.24
N LEU A 437 19.55 16.88 -0.02
CA LEU A 437 18.69 15.84 0.53
C LEU A 437 18.28 14.88 -0.60
N GLY A 438 18.54 13.60 -0.43
CA GLY A 438 18.19 12.61 -1.44
C GLY A 438 19.12 11.39 -1.48
N PRO A 439 18.84 10.45 -2.39
CA PRO A 439 17.86 10.61 -3.47
C PRO A 439 16.40 10.54 -3.00
N VAL A 440 15.55 11.26 -3.74
CA VAL A 440 14.09 11.11 -3.71
C VAL A 440 13.65 10.36 -4.95
N ARG A 441 12.62 9.53 -4.81
CA ARG A 441 11.97 8.80 -5.90
C ARG A 441 10.47 9.01 -5.87
N SER A 442 9.83 8.68 -6.97
CA SER A 442 8.38 8.78 -7.12
C SER A 442 7.74 7.41 -6.94
N TRP A 443 6.83 7.30 -5.98
CA TRP A 443 6.16 6.06 -5.58
C TRP A 443 4.66 6.21 -5.69
N LEU A 444 3.97 5.15 -6.12
CA LEU A 444 2.51 5.12 -6.18
C LEU A 444 1.94 3.78 -5.74
N LEU A 445 0.64 3.83 -5.41
CA LEU A 445 -0.27 2.69 -5.35
C LEU A 445 -1.38 2.91 -6.37
N THR A 446 -2.04 1.85 -6.83
CA THR A 446 -3.20 1.98 -7.71
C THR A 446 -4.49 1.89 -6.91
N GLU A 447 -5.49 2.72 -7.26
CA GLU A 447 -6.81 2.77 -6.64
C GLU A 447 -7.86 1.97 -7.44
N GLY A 448 -7.46 1.40 -8.56
CA GLY A 448 -8.32 0.53 -9.37
C GLY A 448 -8.39 -0.88 -8.84
N GLY A 449 -9.61 -1.43 -8.78
CA GLY A 449 -9.87 -2.81 -8.40
C GLY A 449 -11.08 -3.39 -9.11
N LEU A 450 -11.27 -4.71 -8.97
CA LEU A 450 -12.44 -5.40 -9.51
C LEU A 450 -13.72 -4.82 -8.93
N ARG A 451 -14.73 -4.65 -9.78
CA ARG A 451 -16.09 -4.31 -9.37
C ARG A 451 -16.66 -5.44 -8.53
N ILE A 452 -17.18 -5.12 -7.37
CA ILE A 452 -17.75 -6.10 -6.44
C ILE A 452 -19.11 -5.66 -5.93
N SER A 453 -19.90 -6.63 -5.47
CA SER A 453 -21.14 -6.40 -4.72
C SER A 453 -20.86 -6.05 -3.26
N ALA A 454 -21.87 -5.62 -2.52
CA ALA A 454 -21.80 -5.45 -1.06
C ALA A 454 -21.43 -6.75 -0.31
N SER A 455 -21.62 -7.90 -0.93
CA SER A 455 -21.23 -9.22 -0.43
C SER A 455 -19.85 -9.68 -0.93
N MET A 456 -19.05 -8.78 -1.49
CA MET A 456 -17.70 -9.02 -2.02
C MET A 456 -17.63 -9.96 -3.23
N GLU A 457 -18.75 -10.25 -3.90
CA GLU A 457 -18.80 -11.05 -5.12
C GLU A 457 -18.29 -10.22 -6.30
N VAL A 458 -17.47 -10.82 -7.16
CA VAL A 458 -17.01 -10.15 -8.39
C VAL A 458 -18.14 -9.99 -9.38
N LEU A 459 -18.29 -8.78 -9.93
CA LEU A 459 -19.31 -8.44 -10.90
C LEU A 459 -18.73 -8.33 -12.31
N SER A 460 -19.48 -8.81 -13.29
CA SER A 460 -19.19 -8.63 -14.71
C SER A 460 -19.47 -7.18 -15.16
N LYS A 461 -19.10 -6.85 -16.40
CA LYS A 461 -19.44 -5.56 -17.04
C LYS A 461 -20.94 -5.28 -17.09
N SER A 462 -21.77 -6.32 -17.17
CA SER A 462 -23.23 -6.20 -17.12
C SER A 462 -23.79 -6.07 -15.69
N GLY A 463 -22.93 -6.07 -14.66
CA GLY A 463 -23.34 -6.02 -13.26
C GLY A 463 -23.81 -7.35 -12.67
N GLN A 464 -23.69 -8.45 -13.42
CA GLN A 464 -24.05 -9.78 -12.94
C GLN A 464 -22.93 -10.38 -12.10
N VAL A 465 -23.31 -11.11 -11.04
CA VAL A 465 -22.37 -11.86 -10.19
C VAL A 465 -21.69 -12.95 -10.98
N ILE A 466 -20.37 -13.09 -10.85
CA ILE A 466 -19.61 -14.25 -11.33
C ILE A 466 -19.65 -15.32 -10.24
N PRO A 467 -20.40 -16.41 -10.41
CA PRO A 467 -20.64 -17.38 -9.35
C PRO A 467 -19.34 -18.04 -8.85
N GLY A 468 -19.19 -18.10 -7.54
CA GLY A 468 -18.04 -18.73 -6.89
C GLY A 468 -16.77 -17.86 -6.86
N LEU A 469 -16.84 -16.58 -7.28
CA LEU A 469 -15.71 -15.67 -7.31
C LEU A 469 -15.95 -14.44 -6.42
N TYR A 470 -15.03 -14.20 -5.50
CA TYR A 470 -15.03 -13.06 -4.57
C TYR A 470 -13.74 -12.27 -4.69
N ALA A 471 -13.75 -11.00 -4.31
CA ALA A 471 -12.52 -10.20 -4.25
C ALA A 471 -12.50 -9.29 -3.02
N ALA A 472 -11.27 -9.01 -2.52
CA ALA A 472 -11.07 -8.21 -1.32
C ALA A 472 -9.78 -7.38 -1.37
N GLY A 473 -9.70 -6.38 -0.49
CA GLY A 473 -8.57 -5.45 -0.44
C GLY A 473 -8.48 -4.61 -1.71
N ALA A 474 -7.28 -4.27 -2.14
CA ALA A 474 -7.07 -3.52 -3.37
C ALA A 474 -7.53 -4.29 -4.63
N THR A 475 -7.44 -5.64 -4.63
CA THR A 475 -7.98 -6.45 -5.73
C THR A 475 -9.50 -6.24 -5.91
N GLY A 476 -10.25 -6.14 -4.80
CA GLY A 476 -11.69 -5.91 -4.78
C GLY A 476 -12.03 -4.53 -4.20
N GLN A 477 -11.38 -3.47 -4.68
CA GLN A 477 -11.67 -2.12 -4.20
C GLN A 477 -13.05 -1.62 -4.65
N GLY A 478 -13.55 -2.09 -5.81
CA GLY A 478 -14.94 -1.91 -6.21
C GLY A 478 -15.39 -0.46 -6.43
N GLY A 479 -14.46 0.47 -6.52
CA GLY A 479 -14.72 1.89 -6.69
C GLY A 479 -14.85 2.69 -5.39
N ILE A 480 -14.70 2.09 -4.21
CA ILE A 480 -14.60 2.87 -2.95
C ILE A 480 -13.33 3.73 -2.98
N ILE A 481 -13.46 5.00 -2.64
CA ILE A 481 -12.34 5.93 -2.49
C ILE A 481 -11.84 5.85 -1.03
N LEU A 482 -10.52 5.63 -0.87
CA LEU A 482 -9.90 5.35 0.43
C LEU A 482 -8.92 6.45 0.87
N GLU A 483 -9.14 7.68 0.41
CA GLU A 483 -8.35 8.83 0.84
C GLU A 483 -8.37 9.00 2.37
N GLY A 484 -7.25 9.47 2.93
CA GLY A 484 -7.04 9.53 4.37
C GLY A 484 -6.28 8.31 4.92
N HIS A 485 -5.57 8.53 6.05
CA HIS A 485 -4.75 7.49 6.64
C HIS A 485 -5.60 6.41 7.32
N GLY A 486 -5.28 5.16 7.03
CA GLY A 486 -5.88 4.01 7.68
C GLY A 486 -7.10 3.44 6.97
N HIS A 487 -7.69 4.12 5.97
CA HIS A 487 -8.82 3.58 5.21
C HIS A 487 -8.41 2.40 4.33
N HIS A 488 -7.25 2.44 3.66
CA HIS A 488 -6.75 1.32 2.84
C HIS A 488 -6.54 0.03 3.64
N LEU A 489 -5.88 0.10 4.81
CA LEU A 489 -5.72 -1.08 5.67
C LEU A 489 -7.06 -1.50 6.30
N GLY A 490 -7.87 -0.52 6.70
CA GLY A 490 -9.23 -0.77 7.19
C GLY A 490 -10.08 -1.53 6.18
N TRP A 491 -10.10 -1.09 4.92
CA TRP A 491 -10.78 -1.77 3.82
C TRP A 491 -10.19 -3.15 3.56
N ALA A 492 -8.86 -3.26 3.46
CA ALA A 492 -8.21 -4.54 3.19
C ALA A 492 -8.62 -5.62 4.21
N PHE A 493 -8.63 -5.29 5.49
CA PHE A 493 -9.02 -6.22 6.55
C PHE A 493 -10.54 -6.45 6.58
N THR A 494 -11.33 -5.40 6.40
CA THR A 494 -12.80 -5.49 6.47
C THR A 494 -13.37 -6.26 5.29
N SER A 495 -12.97 -5.90 4.06
CA SER A 495 -13.42 -6.62 2.86
C SER A 495 -12.90 -8.06 2.84
N GLY A 496 -11.66 -8.29 3.32
CA GLY A 496 -11.13 -9.65 3.50
C GLY A 496 -12.04 -10.49 4.40
N ARG A 497 -12.37 -9.97 5.59
CA ARG A 497 -13.28 -10.63 6.52
C ARG A 497 -14.63 -10.94 5.89
N LEU A 498 -15.23 -9.97 5.20
CA LEU A 498 -16.55 -10.12 4.57
C LEU A 498 -16.50 -11.11 3.41
N ALA A 499 -15.47 -11.07 2.54
CA ALA A 499 -15.30 -12.02 1.45
C ALA A 499 -15.11 -13.47 1.92
N GLY A 500 -14.30 -13.66 2.98
CA GLY A 500 -14.12 -14.98 3.59
C GLY A 500 -15.43 -15.55 4.15
N ARG A 501 -16.22 -14.69 4.81
CA ARG A 501 -17.55 -15.06 5.32
C ARG A 501 -18.53 -15.41 4.18
N ALA A 502 -18.59 -14.57 3.14
CA ALA A 502 -19.46 -14.80 2.00
C ALA A 502 -19.12 -16.10 1.27
N ALA A 503 -17.83 -16.35 1.01
CA ALA A 503 -17.37 -17.60 0.43
C ALA A 503 -17.70 -18.84 1.31
N ALA A 504 -17.59 -18.69 2.64
CA ALA A 504 -17.90 -19.77 3.58
C ALA A 504 -19.40 -20.12 3.65
N LEU A 505 -20.27 -19.14 3.43
CA LEU A 505 -21.74 -19.32 3.43
C LEU A 505 -22.27 -19.91 2.11
N GLN A 506 -21.52 -19.74 1.02
CA GLN A 506 -21.93 -20.26 -0.30
C GLN A 506 -22.21 -21.75 -0.22
N GLU A 507 -23.27 -22.19 -0.90
CA GLU A 507 -23.61 -23.62 -1.02
C GLU A 507 -22.50 -24.42 -1.70
N LYS A 508 -22.33 -25.67 -1.28
CA LYS A 508 -21.36 -26.58 -1.91
C LYS A 508 -21.77 -26.90 -3.34
N SER A 509 -20.86 -26.77 -4.26
CA SER A 509 -21.03 -27.23 -5.65
C SER A 509 -20.60 -28.68 -5.82
#